data_f853417b291b320a4b2025fa655e358a
#
_entry.id   f853417b291b320a4b2025fa655e358a
#
_cell.length_a   1.000
_cell.length_b   1.000
_cell.length_c   1.000
_cell.angle_alpha   90.00
_cell.angle_beta   90.00
_cell.angle_gamma   90.00
#
_symmetry.space_group_name_H-M   'P 1'
#
loop_
_entity.id
_entity.type
_entity.pdbx_description
1 polymer ?
#
loop_
_entity_poly.entity_id
_entity_poly.type
_entity_poly.pdbx_seq_one_letter_code
_entity_poly.pdbx_strand_id
1 'polypeptide(L)'
;MTTASALQAPAARLPRLLVAASIAALLAGCSSLAYQKPDMPVPAAFSASPGARASVDNGKTAWWTAFRDQRLSRLIDRGLGQNLSIAQAVERINEANAGMIAVGATVLPSASGSVAGRESGGSGASSSSVTYGATASWMLDLFGQYGNSRRAAEANLDSAYLSADTARLTFLSELTNAYIDLRYYQESLALTRSSLATRKQTLELTQSLLSNGAGSQLDVLQAQSALDAASLQLPSLELGFVRSLNRLATLTAQSTAAIEKDLIKGAPQPWPRARVN
;
A
#
# COMPACT_ATOMS: atom_id res chain seq x y z
N MET A 1 43.63 87.91 7.07
CA MET A 1 44.15 86.67 6.49
C MET A 1 43.51 85.54 7.29
N THR A 2 42.43 84.96 6.83
CA THR A 2 41.69 83.91 7.45
C THR A 2 41.32 82.89 6.37
N THR A 3 42.00 81.76 6.36
CA THR A 3 41.82 80.63 5.46
C THR A 3 40.63 79.80 5.82
N ALA A 4 39.63 79.73 4.97
CA ALA A 4 38.47 78.84 5.11
C ALA A 4 38.85 77.44 4.57
N SER A 5 38.86 76.45 5.46
CA SER A 5 39.04 75.06 5.10
C SER A 5 37.66 74.41 4.76
N ALA A 6 37.50 74.06 3.52
CA ALA A 6 36.28 73.37 3.02
C ALA A 6 36.29 71.88 3.44
N LEU A 7 35.32 71.46 4.24
CA LEU A 7 35.05 70.12 4.51
C LEU A 7 34.37 69.44 3.30
N GLN A 8 35.14 68.61 2.57
CA GLN A 8 34.58 67.70 1.56
C GLN A 8 33.87 66.52 2.23
N ALA A 9 32.55 66.44 2.11
CA ALA A 9 31.73 65.32 2.57
C ALA A 9 31.86 64.08 1.66
N PRO A 10 31.92 62.86 2.18
CA PRO A 10 32.04 61.65 1.38
C PRO A 10 30.68 61.20 0.90
N ALA A 11 30.11 61.85 -0.12
CA ALA A 11 28.76 61.56 -0.63
C ALA A 11 28.65 60.36 -1.60
N ALA A 12 29.73 59.65 -1.90
CA ALA A 12 29.72 58.59 -2.95
C ALA A 12 29.68 57.12 -2.46
N ARG A 13 29.63 56.89 -1.14
CA ARG A 13 29.65 55.50 -0.62
C ARG A 13 28.27 54.93 -0.24
N LEU A 14 27.28 55.79 0.02
CA LEU A 14 25.93 55.37 0.39
C LEU A 14 25.18 54.58 -0.71
N PRO A 15 25.17 54.96 -2.00
CA PRO A 15 24.43 54.22 -3.00
C PRO A 15 25.00 52.80 -3.25
N ARG A 16 26.34 52.63 -3.11
CA ARG A 16 26.99 51.34 -3.27
C ARG A 16 26.65 50.34 -2.14
N LEU A 17 26.52 50.82 -0.92
CA LEU A 17 26.12 50.01 0.23
C LEU A 17 24.64 49.59 0.15
N LEU A 18 23.76 50.45 -0.36
CA LEU A 18 22.36 50.12 -0.57
C LEU A 18 22.17 49.07 -1.68
N VAL A 19 22.93 49.16 -2.77
CA VAL A 19 22.89 48.15 -3.84
C VAL A 19 23.46 46.81 -3.36
N ALA A 20 24.55 46.81 -2.59
CA ALA A 20 25.11 45.60 -2.01
C ALA A 20 24.16 44.96 -1.00
N ALA A 21 23.48 45.75 -0.15
CA ALA A 21 22.47 45.25 0.79
C ALA A 21 21.23 44.68 0.07
N SER A 22 20.79 45.28 -1.02
CA SER A 22 19.69 44.81 -1.84
C SER A 22 20.01 43.45 -2.51
N ILE A 23 21.23 43.31 -3.03
CA ILE A 23 21.71 42.07 -3.64
C ILE A 23 21.83 40.98 -2.57
N ALA A 24 22.35 41.30 -1.39
CA ALA A 24 22.43 40.34 -0.26
C ALA A 24 21.05 39.89 0.25
N ALA A 25 20.07 40.81 0.29
CA ALA A 25 18.68 40.51 0.66
C ALA A 25 17.98 39.61 -0.39
N LEU A 26 18.23 39.80 -1.67
CA LEU A 26 17.72 38.95 -2.75
C LEU A 26 18.34 37.55 -2.73
N LEU A 27 19.62 37.44 -2.39
CA LEU A 27 20.32 36.16 -2.26
C LEU A 27 19.88 35.37 -1.00
N ALA A 28 19.50 36.05 0.09
CA ALA A 28 18.99 35.44 1.28
C ALA A 28 17.59 34.80 1.11
N GLY A 29 16.80 35.29 0.14
CA GLY A 29 15.48 34.72 -0.19
C GLY A 29 15.50 33.36 -0.89
N CYS A 30 16.66 32.92 -1.39
CA CYS A 30 16.83 31.64 -2.08
C CYS A 30 17.22 30.48 -1.14
N SER A 31 17.09 30.61 0.19
CA SER A 31 17.35 29.51 1.09
C SER A 31 16.25 28.45 0.93
N SER A 32 16.61 27.28 0.39
CA SER A 32 15.72 26.11 0.37
C SER A 32 15.38 25.73 1.80
N LEU A 33 14.12 25.78 2.17
CA LEU A 33 13.63 25.24 3.43
C LEU A 33 13.99 23.75 3.49
N ALA A 34 14.86 23.38 4.42
CA ALA A 34 15.17 21.98 4.66
C ALA A 34 13.90 21.28 5.18
N TYR A 35 13.52 20.17 4.54
CA TYR A 35 12.41 19.33 5.05
C TYR A 35 12.76 18.87 6.45
N GLN A 36 11.86 19.14 7.38
CA GLN A 36 11.90 18.57 8.74
C GLN A 36 10.80 17.51 8.85
N LYS A 37 11.22 16.30 9.15
CA LYS A 37 10.28 15.20 9.40
C LYS A 37 9.41 15.57 10.60
N PRO A 38 8.07 15.55 10.48
CA PRO A 38 7.19 15.77 11.62
C PRO A 38 7.46 14.76 12.73
N ASP A 39 7.58 15.24 13.96
CA ASP A 39 7.64 14.35 15.11
C ASP A 39 6.23 13.84 15.40
N MET A 40 5.99 12.55 15.11
CA MET A 40 4.71 11.90 15.40
C MET A 40 4.91 11.02 16.64
N PRO A 41 4.43 11.45 17.82
CA PRO A 41 4.53 10.66 19.03
C PRO A 41 3.72 9.38 18.88
N VAL A 42 4.40 8.25 18.77
CA VAL A 42 3.78 6.93 18.81
C VAL A 42 3.69 6.51 20.27
N PRO A 43 2.50 6.15 20.79
CA PRO A 43 2.38 5.66 22.16
C PRO A 43 3.32 4.47 22.41
N ALA A 44 4.01 4.48 23.54
CA ALA A 44 4.96 3.42 23.89
C ALA A 44 4.29 2.06 24.14
N ALA A 45 2.96 2.04 24.37
CA ALA A 45 2.17 0.83 24.58
C ALA A 45 0.75 1.01 24.03
N PHE A 46 0.12 -0.09 23.60
CA PHE A 46 -1.28 -0.11 23.19
C PHE A 46 -2.20 -0.09 24.40
N SER A 47 -3.25 0.74 24.39
CA SER A 47 -4.23 0.85 25.47
C SER A 47 -4.97 -0.46 25.74
N ALA A 48 -5.20 -1.28 24.72
CA ALA A 48 -5.90 -2.56 24.83
C ALA A 48 -5.02 -3.73 25.34
N SER A 49 -3.71 -3.53 25.43
CA SER A 49 -2.76 -4.56 25.87
C SER A 49 -1.65 -3.91 26.70
N PRO A 50 -1.93 -3.59 27.97
CA PRO A 50 -0.90 -3.05 28.86
C PRO A 50 0.29 -4.01 28.94
N GLY A 51 1.48 -3.54 28.57
CA GLY A 51 2.71 -4.35 28.50
C GLY A 51 3.10 -4.82 27.10
N ALA A 52 2.23 -4.76 26.09
CA ALA A 52 2.64 -4.95 24.72
C ALA A 52 3.36 -3.70 24.21
N ARG A 53 4.66 -3.83 23.94
CA ARG A 53 5.45 -2.75 23.33
C ARG A 53 5.03 -2.59 21.87
N ALA A 54 4.80 -1.35 21.44
CA ALA A 54 4.63 -1.05 20.03
C ALA A 54 5.93 -1.38 19.29
N SER A 55 5.93 -2.46 18.50
CA SER A 55 7.06 -2.82 17.65
C SER A 55 6.88 -2.09 16.32
N VAL A 56 7.82 -1.24 15.97
CA VAL A 56 7.83 -0.50 14.70
C VAL A 56 8.06 -1.42 13.49
N ASP A 57 8.40 -2.69 13.70
CA ASP A 57 8.82 -3.62 12.66
C ASP A 57 7.84 -4.77 12.39
N ASN A 58 6.53 -4.52 12.57
CA ASN A 58 5.50 -5.54 12.37
C ASN A 58 5.43 -6.09 10.93
N GLY A 59 5.89 -5.33 9.94
CA GLY A 59 5.95 -5.79 8.54
C GLY A 59 7.04 -6.83 8.28
N LYS A 60 8.12 -6.82 9.06
CA LYS A 60 9.25 -7.75 8.93
C LYS A 60 9.18 -8.91 9.91
N THR A 61 8.49 -8.73 11.04
CA THR A 61 8.32 -9.78 12.05
C THR A 61 7.27 -10.79 11.60
N ALA A 62 7.58 -12.08 11.65
CA ALA A 62 6.65 -13.16 11.30
C ALA A 62 5.60 -13.39 12.42
N TRP A 63 4.80 -12.34 12.73
CA TRP A 63 3.81 -12.34 13.81
C TRP A 63 2.73 -13.42 13.66
N TRP A 64 2.41 -13.84 12.43
CA TRP A 64 1.44 -14.91 12.16
C TRP A 64 1.88 -16.27 12.69
N THR A 65 3.16 -16.47 12.99
CA THR A 65 3.66 -17.69 13.61
C THR A 65 3.11 -17.91 15.03
N ALA A 66 2.62 -16.84 15.68
CA ALA A 66 1.94 -16.91 16.98
C ALA A 66 0.65 -17.75 16.93
N PHE A 67 0.03 -17.87 15.76
CA PHE A 67 -1.13 -18.75 15.56
C PHE A 67 -0.78 -20.24 15.55
N ARG A 68 0.50 -20.59 15.39
CA ARG A 68 1.00 -21.98 15.31
C ARG A 68 0.27 -22.84 14.27
N ASP A 69 -0.20 -22.21 13.19
CA ASP A 69 -0.86 -22.87 12.08
C ASP A 69 0.07 -22.93 10.87
N GLN A 70 0.53 -24.15 10.55
CA GLN A 70 1.43 -24.40 9.44
C GLN A 70 0.76 -24.14 8.06
N ARG A 71 -0.57 -24.26 7.97
CA ARG A 71 -1.29 -23.99 6.72
C ARG A 71 -1.33 -22.50 6.46
N LEU A 72 -1.63 -21.71 7.49
CA LEU A 72 -1.56 -20.24 7.42
C LEU A 72 -0.15 -19.81 7.01
N SER A 73 0.89 -20.33 7.65
CA SER A 73 2.28 -19.98 7.33
C SER A 73 2.63 -20.28 5.87
N ARG A 74 2.27 -21.48 5.37
CA ARG A 74 2.50 -21.84 3.96
C ARG A 74 1.75 -20.95 2.96
N LEU A 75 0.52 -20.56 3.28
CA LEU A 75 -0.26 -19.64 2.43
C LEU A 75 0.38 -18.26 2.39
N ILE A 76 0.86 -17.76 3.52
CA ILE A 76 1.58 -16.48 3.60
C ILE A 76 2.87 -16.54 2.81
N ASP A 77 3.71 -17.56 3.02
CA ASP A 77 4.98 -17.70 2.31
C ASP A 77 4.79 -17.75 0.79
N ARG A 78 3.78 -18.49 0.35
CA ARG A 78 3.43 -18.57 -1.07
C ARG A 78 2.93 -17.23 -1.61
N GLY A 79 2.02 -16.60 -0.89
CA GLY A 79 1.43 -15.34 -1.30
C GLY A 79 2.46 -14.20 -1.33
N LEU A 80 3.40 -14.15 -0.40
CA LEU A 80 4.51 -13.17 -0.42
C LEU A 80 5.35 -13.27 -1.69
N GLY A 81 5.50 -14.48 -2.25
CA GLY A 81 6.25 -14.68 -3.49
C GLY A 81 5.44 -14.48 -4.78
N GLN A 82 4.11 -14.48 -4.71
CA GLN A 82 3.25 -14.50 -5.90
C GLN A 82 2.24 -13.35 -5.97
N ASN A 83 2.12 -12.54 -4.92
CA ASN A 83 1.14 -11.47 -4.86
C ASN A 83 1.50 -10.32 -5.80
N LEU A 84 0.60 -10.00 -6.74
CA LEU A 84 0.83 -8.99 -7.77
C LEU A 84 0.90 -7.57 -7.21
N SER A 85 0.23 -7.27 -6.09
CA SER A 85 0.30 -5.95 -5.47
C SER A 85 1.68 -5.70 -4.86
N ILE A 86 2.30 -6.73 -4.28
CA ILE A 86 3.68 -6.67 -3.77
C ILE A 86 4.65 -6.53 -4.95
N ALA A 87 4.49 -7.32 -6.01
CA ALA A 87 5.31 -7.21 -7.22
C ALA A 87 5.22 -5.80 -7.82
N GLN A 88 4.02 -5.24 -7.94
CA GLN A 88 3.82 -3.87 -8.41
C GLN A 88 4.51 -2.83 -7.52
N ALA A 89 4.50 -3.01 -6.21
CA ALA A 89 5.18 -2.10 -5.30
C ALA A 89 6.71 -2.16 -5.46
N VAL A 90 7.28 -3.34 -5.74
CA VAL A 90 8.71 -3.49 -6.08
C VAL A 90 9.05 -2.78 -7.38
N GLU A 91 8.21 -2.89 -8.42
CA GLU A 91 8.44 -2.18 -9.68
C GLU A 91 8.37 -0.65 -9.52
N ARG A 92 7.55 -0.13 -8.61
CA ARG A 92 7.55 1.30 -8.28
C ARG A 92 8.85 1.76 -7.60
N ILE A 93 9.52 0.89 -6.86
CA ILE A 93 10.87 1.18 -6.34
C ILE A 93 11.85 1.29 -7.51
N ASN A 94 11.78 0.38 -8.48
CA ASN A 94 12.62 0.42 -9.68
C ASN A 94 12.38 1.70 -10.49
N GLU A 95 11.11 2.11 -10.65
CA GLU A 95 10.71 3.35 -11.30
C GLU A 95 11.28 4.59 -10.58
N ALA A 96 11.14 4.66 -9.26
CA ALA A 96 11.67 5.76 -8.46
C ALA A 96 13.21 5.83 -8.51
N ASN A 97 13.87 4.67 -8.51
CA ASN A 97 15.32 4.59 -8.67
C ASN A 97 15.78 5.07 -10.06
N ALA A 98 15.08 4.68 -11.12
CA ALA A 98 15.33 5.19 -12.48
C ALA A 98 15.12 6.72 -12.55
N GLY A 99 14.10 7.24 -11.88
CA GLY A 99 13.84 8.68 -11.73
C GLY A 99 15.00 9.41 -11.05
N MET A 100 15.58 8.83 -10.00
CA MET A 100 16.75 9.37 -9.31
C MET A 100 17.97 9.43 -10.24
N ILE A 101 18.21 8.38 -11.04
CA ILE A 101 19.28 8.32 -12.04
C ILE A 101 19.07 9.38 -13.11
N ALA A 102 17.83 9.55 -13.60
CA ALA A 102 17.48 10.55 -14.60
C ALA A 102 17.76 11.99 -14.11
N VAL A 103 17.44 12.28 -12.84
CA VAL A 103 17.80 13.57 -12.22
C VAL A 103 19.32 13.75 -12.20
N GLY A 104 20.09 12.71 -11.89
CA GLY A 104 21.56 12.75 -11.95
C GLY A 104 22.11 13.08 -13.32
N ALA A 105 21.44 12.67 -14.38
CA ALA A 105 21.85 12.97 -15.75
C ALA A 105 21.67 14.44 -16.15
N THR A 106 20.79 15.20 -15.49
CA THR A 106 20.50 16.60 -15.85
C THR A 106 21.67 17.56 -15.58
N VAL A 107 22.63 17.15 -14.76
CA VAL A 107 23.85 17.96 -14.45
C VAL A 107 24.91 17.79 -15.53
N LEU A 108 24.77 16.79 -16.39
CA LEU A 108 25.74 16.53 -17.46
C LEU A 108 25.44 17.40 -18.68
N PRO A 109 26.50 17.84 -19.40
CA PRO A 109 26.30 18.51 -20.71
C PRO A 109 25.55 17.58 -21.66
N SER A 110 24.56 18.11 -22.35
CA SER A 110 23.85 17.43 -23.44
C SER A 110 24.32 17.92 -24.78
N ALA A 111 24.50 17.01 -25.73
CA ALA A 111 24.81 17.33 -27.10
C ALA A 111 23.84 16.63 -28.04
N SER A 112 23.34 17.35 -29.05
CA SER A 112 22.46 16.80 -30.07
C SER A 112 22.94 17.19 -31.45
N GLY A 113 22.85 16.27 -32.40
CA GLY A 113 23.10 16.50 -33.82
C GLY A 113 21.82 16.31 -34.63
N SER A 114 21.57 17.15 -35.58
CA SER A 114 20.43 17.05 -36.50
C SER A 114 20.88 17.19 -37.95
N VAL A 115 20.28 16.38 -38.82
CA VAL A 115 20.39 16.49 -40.26
C VAL A 115 18.98 16.56 -40.82
N ALA A 116 18.67 17.62 -41.51
CA ALA A 116 17.37 17.81 -42.13
C ALA A 116 17.54 18.05 -43.64
N GLY A 117 16.95 17.18 -44.44
CA GLY A 117 16.81 17.37 -45.90
C GLY A 117 15.45 17.97 -46.24
N ARG A 118 15.43 18.97 -47.06
CA ARG A 118 14.19 19.55 -47.61
C ARG A 118 14.28 19.59 -49.12
N GLU A 119 13.29 19.07 -49.77
CA GLU A 119 13.09 19.17 -51.21
C GLU A 119 11.82 19.98 -51.45
N SER A 120 11.93 21.02 -52.25
CA SER A 120 10.78 21.83 -52.65
C SER A 120 10.73 21.91 -54.17
N GLY A 121 9.63 21.38 -54.74
CA GLY A 121 9.36 21.37 -56.16
C GLY A 121 8.08 22.10 -56.48
N GLY A 122 8.13 22.97 -57.50
CA GLY A 122 6.99 23.66 -58.12
C GLY A 122 7.20 23.65 -59.65
N SER A 123 6.19 23.98 -60.44
CA SER A 123 6.14 23.85 -61.90
C SER A 123 7.24 24.62 -62.64
N GLY A 124 8.52 24.24 -62.45
CA GLY A 124 9.63 24.83 -63.17
C GLY A 124 11.02 24.75 -62.57
N ALA A 125 11.15 24.57 -61.26
CA ALA A 125 12.44 24.37 -60.59
C ALA A 125 12.30 23.57 -59.31
N SER A 126 13.12 22.55 -59.11
CA SER A 126 13.27 21.83 -57.86
C SER A 126 14.52 22.36 -57.12
N SER A 127 14.43 22.66 -55.86
CA SER A 127 15.57 22.96 -55.01
C SER A 127 15.64 21.95 -53.86
N SER A 128 16.82 21.38 -53.64
CA SER A 128 17.11 20.52 -52.49
C SER A 128 18.09 21.23 -51.58
N SER A 129 17.81 21.18 -50.26
CA SER A 129 18.73 21.72 -49.25
C SER A 129 18.92 20.67 -48.15
N VAL A 130 20.15 20.56 -47.69
CA VAL A 130 20.51 19.72 -46.53
C VAL A 130 21.09 20.65 -45.47
N THR A 131 20.47 20.63 -44.30
CA THR A 131 20.91 21.44 -43.15
C THR A 131 21.49 20.51 -42.09
N TYR A 132 22.67 20.84 -41.66
CA TYR A 132 23.34 20.15 -40.53
C TYR A 132 23.31 21.07 -39.33
N GLY A 133 22.93 20.54 -38.17
CA GLY A 133 22.93 21.26 -36.92
C GLY A 133 23.61 20.46 -35.82
N ALA A 134 24.39 21.13 -34.99
CA ALA A 134 24.91 20.55 -33.73
C ALA A 134 24.66 21.57 -32.62
N THR A 135 24.09 21.12 -31.53
CA THR A 135 23.80 21.92 -30.35
C THR A 135 24.37 21.24 -29.12
N ALA A 136 25.11 21.98 -28.31
CA ALA A 136 25.51 21.56 -26.97
C ALA A 136 24.92 22.53 -25.96
N SER A 137 24.34 21.97 -24.89
CA SER A 137 23.77 22.73 -23.78
C SER A 137 24.24 22.17 -22.45
N TRP A 138 24.56 23.04 -21.53
CA TRP A 138 24.93 22.68 -20.17
C TRP A 138 24.28 23.65 -19.19
N MET A 139 23.59 23.10 -18.19
CA MET A 139 22.95 23.87 -17.14
C MET A 139 23.87 23.99 -15.94
N LEU A 140 24.28 25.24 -15.62
CA LEU A 140 25.00 25.51 -14.40
C LEU A 140 24.03 25.71 -13.24
N ASP A 141 24.16 24.92 -12.20
CA ASP A 141 23.28 24.97 -11.03
C ASP A 141 23.71 26.10 -10.05
N LEU A 142 23.43 27.36 -10.46
CA LEU A 142 23.76 28.53 -9.65
C LEU A 142 22.84 28.74 -8.45
N PHE A 143 21.64 28.16 -8.44
CA PHE A 143 20.59 28.38 -7.44
C PHE A 143 20.19 27.09 -6.71
N GLY A 144 20.92 26.00 -6.87
CA GLY A 144 20.66 24.74 -6.18
C GLY A 144 19.44 23.96 -6.69
N GLN A 145 19.00 24.20 -7.93
CA GLN A 145 17.87 23.49 -8.55
C GLN A 145 18.15 21.98 -8.63
N TYR A 146 19.35 21.60 -9.05
CA TYR A 146 19.76 20.21 -9.10
C TYR A 146 19.78 19.56 -7.72
N GLY A 147 20.37 20.23 -6.73
CA GLY A 147 20.42 19.75 -5.36
C GLY A 147 19.02 19.55 -4.75
N ASN A 148 18.08 20.43 -5.08
CA ASN A 148 16.68 20.28 -4.66
C ASN A 148 15.97 19.13 -5.39
N SER A 149 16.17 19.01 -6.72
CA SER A 149 15.61 17.93 -7.53
C SER A 149 16.13 16.57 -7.09
N ARG A 150 17.41 16.47 -6.75
CA ARG A 150 18.01 15.26 -6.23
C ARG A 150 17.41 14.86 -4.88
N ARG A 151 17.28 15.80 -3.94
CA ARG A 151 16.63 15.54 -2.64
C ARG A 151 15.17 15.11 -2.79
N ALA A 152 14.45 15.69 -3.74
CA ALA A 152 13.09 15.29 -4.06
C ALA A 152 13.03 13.86 -4.62
N ALA A 153 13.97 13.48 -5.50
CA ALA A 153 14.05 12.13 -6.05
C ALA A 153 14.44 11.09 -4.97
N GLU A 154 15.36 11.43 -4.08
CA GLU A 154 15.72 10.60 -2.92
C GLU A 154 14.50 10.37 -2.00
N ALA A 155 13.76 11.43 -1.67
CA ALA A 155 12.54 11.32 -0.87
C ALA A 155 11.44 10.51 -1.57
N ASN A 156 11.32 10.59 -2.89
CA ASN A 156 10.40 9.75 -3.66
C ASN A 156 10.81 8.28 -3.62
N LEU A 157 12.09 7.97 -3.68
CA LEU A 157 12.60 6.61 -3.55
C LEU A 157 12.32 6.05 -2.15
N ASP A 158 12.57 6.82 -1.09
CA ASP A 158 12.23 6.44 0.29
C ASP A 158 10.73 6.18 0.45
N SER A 159 9.89 7.04 -0.15
CA SER A 159 8.43 6.87 -0.17
C SER A 159 8.01 5.58 -0.89
N ALA A 160 8.71 5.19 -1.97
CA ALA A 160 8.43 3.94 -2.68
C ALA A 160 8.76 2.72 -1.82
N TYR A 161 9.88 2.73 -1.07
CA TYR A 161 10.20 1.67 -0.12
C TYR A 161 9.16 1.53 0.98
N LEU A 162 8.74 2.63 1.60
CA LEU A 162 7.71 2.62 2.64
C LEU A 162 6.35 2.17 2.10
N SER A 163 6.03 2.50 0.85
CA SER A 163 4.82 2.03 0.18
C SER A 163 4.86 0.52 -0.06
N ALA A 164 6.01 -0.06 -0.39
CA ALA A 164 6.18 -1.50 -0.53
C ALA A 164 6.03 -2.23 0.81
N ASP A 165 6.58 -1.68 1.90
CA ASP A 165 6.39 -2.21 3.25
C ASP A 165 4.91 -2.17 3.65
N THR A 166 4.20 -1.09 3.32
CA THR A 166 2.76 -0.96 3.55
C THR A 166 1.96 -1.99 2.75
N ALA A 167 2.28 -2.19 1.47
CA ALA A 167 1.62 -3.20 0.63
C ALA A 167 1.82 -4.62 1.20
N ARG A 168 3.02 -4.93 1.68
CA ARG A 168 3.33 -6.19 2.35
C ARG A 168 2.51 -6.38 3.64
N LEU A 169 2.45 -5.36 4.49
CA LEU A 169 1.68 -5.42 5.73
C LEU A 169 0.18 -5.59 5.48
N THR A 170 -0.36 -4.85 4.51
CA THR A 170 -1.75 -4.97 4.06
C THR A 170 -2.05 -6.38 3.58
N PHE A 171 -1.19 -6.93 2.72
CA PHE A 171 -1.31 -8.32 2.24
C PHE A 171 -1.34 -9.32 3.40
N LEU A 172 -0.41 -9.22 4.37
CA LEU A 172 -0.35 -10.12 5.52
C LEU A 172 -1.62 -10.05 6.36
N SER A 173 -2.13 -8.86 6.60
CA SER A 173 -3.38 -8.65 7.34
C SER A 173 -4.59 -9.23 6.60
N GLU A 174 -4.73 -8.93 5.32
CA GLU A 174 -5.85 -9.41 4.50
C GLU A 174 -5.86 -10.92 4.35
N LEU A 175 -4.70 -11.55 4.12
CA LEU A 175 -4.62 -12.99 4.00
C LEU A 175 -4.94 -13.69 5.33
N THR A 176 -4.40 -13.17 6.43
CA THR A 176 -4.67 -13.73 7.76
C THR A 176 -6.15 -13.61 8.11
N ASN A 177 -6.77 -12.45 7.87
CA ASN A 177 -8.20 -12.27 8.09
C ASN A 177 -9.05 -13.20 7.22
N ALA A 178 -8.76 -13.29 5.92
CA ALA A 178 -9.48 -14.19 5.03
C ALA A 178 -9.34 -15.66 5.43
N TYR A 179 -8.19 -16.06 5.98
CA TYR A 179 -7.98 -17.41 6.51
C TYR A 179 -8.79 -17.66 7.78
N ILE A 180 -8.79 -16.72 8.72
CA ILE A 180 -9.59 -16.81 9.96
C ILE A 180 -11.07 -16.88 9.62
N ASP A 181 -11.56 -16.03 8.72
CA ASP A 181 -12.94 -16.04 8.25
C ASP A 181 -13.32 -17.38 7.61
N LEU A 182 -12.44 -17.95 6.77
CA LEU A 182 -12.67 -19.25 6.17
C LEU A 182 -12.89 -20.32 7.24
N ARG A 183 -12.03 -20.35 8.27
CA ARG A 183 -12.13 -21.32 9.38
C ARG A 183 -13.40 -21.11 10.18
N TYR A 184 -13.76 -19.86 10.45
CA TYR A 184 -15.01 -19.50 11.10
C TYR A 184 -16.22 -20.02 10.33
N TYR A 185 -16.29 -19.80 9.02
CA TYR A 185 -17.42 -20.28 8.20
C TYR A 185 -17.44 -21.80 8.08
N GLN A 186 -16.29 -22.48 8.03
CA GLN A 186 -16.23 -23.94 8.06
C GLN A 186 -16.84 -24.53 9.35
N GLU A 187 -16.46 -23.96 10.49
CA GLU A 187 -16.95 -24.39 11.80
C GLU A 187 -18.44 -24.07 11.96
N SER A 188 -18.84 -22.85 11.59
CA SER A 188 -20.25 -22.41 11.64
C SER A 188 -21.16 -23.26 10.75
N LEU A 189 -20.70 -23.61 9.54
CA LEU A 189 -21.45 -24.51 8.65
C LEU A 189 -21.61 -25.91 9.24
N ALA A 190 -20.54 -26.46 9.82
CA ALA A 190 -20.60 -27.77 10.47
C ALA A 190 -21.59 -27.78 11.66
N LEU A 191 -21.52 -26.74 12.51
CA LEU A 191 -22.42 -26.55 13.65
C LEU A 191 -23.87 -26.35 13.22
N THR A 192 -24.12 -25.50 12.23
CA THR A 192 -25.49 -25.25 11.73
C THR A 192 -26.08 -26.52 11.11
N ARG A 193 -25.31 -27.27 10.31
CA ARG A 193 -25.78 -28.56 9.76
C ARG A 193 -26.12 -29.59 10.84
N SER A 194 -25.31 -29.67 11.91
CA SER A 194 -25.61 -30.51 13.07
C SER A 194 -26.88 -30.05 13.79
N SER A 195 -27.06 -28.74 14.00
CA SER A 195 -28.28 -28.18 14.60
C SER A 195 -29.52 -28.47 13.77
N LEU A 196 -29.42 -28.36 12.44
CA LEU A 196 -30.52 -28.70 11.52
C LEU A 196 -30.91 -30.17 11.62
N ALA A 197 -29.92 -31.09 11.70
CA ALA A 197 -30.19 -32.50 11.89
C ALA A 197 -30.95 -32.78 13.21
N THR A 198 -30.55 -32.16 14.31
CA THR A 198 -31.22 -32.28 15.61
C THR A 198 -32.66 -31.72 15.57
N ARG A 199 -32.85 -30.51 14.94
CA ARG A 199 -34.17 -29.89 14.80
C ARG A 199 -35.11 -30.75 13.94
N LYS A 200 -34.58 -31.37 12.87
CA LYS A 200 -35.35 -32.31 12.04
C LYS A 200 -35.82 -33.52 12.86
N GLN A 201 -34.94 -34.10 13.67
CA GLN A 201 -35.32 -35.20 14.60
C GLN A 201 -36.39 -34.76 15.61
N THR A 202 -36.30 -33.52 16.14
CA THR A 202 -37.32 -32.96 17.03
C THR A 202 -38.68 -32.84 16.31
N LEU A 203 -38.69 -32.34 15.08
CA LEU A 203 -39.90 -32.25 14.27
C LEU A 203 -40.53 -33.65 14.03
N GLU A 204 -39.71 -34.63 13.63
CA GLU A 204 -40.16 -36.02 13.43
C GLU A 204 -40.77 -36.61 14.72
N LEU A 205 -40.15 -36.35 15.89
CA LEU A 205 -40.68 -36.77 17.18
C LEU A 205 -42.00 -36.10 17.52
N THR A 206 -42.13 -34.77 17.35
CA THR A 206 -43.38 -34.04 17.64
C THR A 206 -44.52 -34.49 16.71
N GLN A 207 -44.23 -34.78 15.44
CA GLN A 207 -45.20 -35.35 14.50
C GLN A 207 -45.67 -36.76 14.96
N SER A 208 -44.75 -37.58 15.42
CA SER A 208 -45.09 -38.92 15.97
C SER A 208 -45.94 -38.81 17.23
N LEU A 209 -45.62 -37.88 18.13
CA LEU A 209 -46.45 -37.66 19.34
C LEU A 209 -47.86 -37.18 18.98
N LEU A 210 -47.99 -36.26 18.00
CA LEU A 210 -49.30 -35.81 17.52
C LEU A 210 -50.12 -36.96 16.92
N SER A 211 -49.53 -37.83 16.08
CA SER A 211 -50.19 -38.94 15.45
C SER A 211 -50.67 -40.00 16.47
N ASN A 212 -50.00 -40.10 17.61
CA ASN A 212 -50.38 -40.99 18.71
C ASN A 212 -51.28 -40.32 19.76
N GLY A 213 -51.75 -39.08 19.48
CA GLY A 213 -52.63 -38.34 20.39
C GLY A 213 -51.95 -37.80 21.67
N ALA A 214 -50.63 -37.83 21.74
CA ALA A 214 -49.80 -37.40 22.91
C ALA A 214 -49.18 -35.99 22.70
N GLY A 215 -49.40 -35.33 21.57
CA GLY A 215 -48.86 -34.02 21.23
C GLY A 215 -49.92 -33.10 20.65
N SER A 216 -49.58 -31.82 20.46
CA SER A 216 -50.45 -30.82 19.85
C SER A 216 -49.97 -30.39 18.47
N GLN A 217 -50.90 -29.93 17.62
CA GLN A 217 -50.58 -29.28 16.33
C GLN A 217 -49.66 -28.05 16.52
N LEU A 218 -49.82 -27.35 17.65
CA LEU A 218 -48.99 -26.21 17.98
C LEU A 218 -47.50 -26.61 18.14
N ASP A 219 -47.25 -27.74 18.81
CA ASP A 219 -45.85 -28.23 19.02
C ASP A 219 -45.18 -28.58 17.68
N VAL A 220 -45.92 -29.17 16.74
CA VAL A 220 -45.43 -29.48 15.38
C VAL A 220 -45.12 -28.18 14.62
N LEU A 221 -46.00 -27.19 14.67
CA LEU A 221 -45.79 -25.89 13.98
C LEU A 221 -44.61 -25.14 14.59
N GLN A 222 -44.40 -25.21 15.91
CA GLN A 222 -43.25 -24.58 16.56
C GLN A 222 -41.94 -25.29 16.16
N ALA A 223 -41.92 -26.61 16.15
CA ALA A 223 -40.76 -27.39 15.71
C ALA A 223 -40.42 -27.11 14.23
N GLN A 224 -41.43 -27.06 13.37
CA GLN A 224 -41.26 -26.71 11.97
C GLN A 224 -40.68 -25.28 11.80
N SER A 225 -41.26 -24.28 12.47
CA SER A 225 -40.78 -22.92 12.45
C SER A 225 -39.32 -22.79 12.93
N ALA A 226 -38.97 -23.55 13.97
CA ALA A 226 -37.60 -23.59 14.51
C ALA A 226 -36.60 -24.23 13.51
N LEU A 227 -37.01 -25.24 12.75
CA LEU A 227 -36.21 -25.84 11.69
C LEU A 227 -36.03 -24.86 10.52
N ASP A 228 -37.10 -24.23 10.08
CA ASP A 228 -37.09 -23.28 8.96
C ASP A 228 -36.20 -22.06 9.27
N ALA A 229 -36.36 -21.48 10.47
CA ALA A 229 -35.52 -20.39 10.94
C ALA A 229 -34.03 -20.72 10.96
N ALA A 230 -33.66 -21.92 11.36
CA ALA A 230 -32.28 -22.36 11.33
C ALA A 230 -31.77 -22.61 9.90
N SER A 231 -32.63 -23.10 9.00
CA SER A 231 -32.27 -23.38 7.61
C SER A 231 -31.94 -22.09 6.82
N LEU A 232 -32.58 -20.97 7.16
CA LEU A 232 -32.34 -19.66 6.53
C LEU A 232 -30.92 -19.11 6.78
N GLN A 233 -30.22 -19.63 7.78
CA GLN A 233 -28.82 -19.19 8.06
C GLN A 233 -27.82 -19.84 7.11
N LEU A 234 -28.13 -21.00 6.54
CA LEU A 234 -27.19 -21.80 5.76
C LEU A 234 -26.65 -21.06 4.52
N PRO A 235 -27.49 -20.44 3.67
CA PRO A 235 -27.01 -19.74 2.48
C PRO A 235 -26.07 -18.57 2.77
N SER A 236 -26.28 -17.86 3.87
CA SER A 236 -25.41 -16.73 4.25
C SER A 236 -24.03 -17.21 4.70
N LEU A 237 -23.97 -18.34 5.42
CA LEU A 237 -22.70 -18.97 5.84
C LEU A 237 -21.95 -19.56 4.64
N GLU A 238 -22.66 -20.19 3.70
CA GLU A 238 -22.08 -20.71 2.45
C GLU A 238 -21.50 -19.57 1.58
N LEU A 239 -22.21 -18.46 1.47
CA LEU A 239 -21.73 -17.28 0.78
C LEU A 239 -20.46 -16.71 1.43
N GLY A 240 -20.45 -16.63 2.77
CA GLY A 240 -19.28 -16.19 3.54
C GLY A 240 -18.08 -17.09 3.30
N PHE A 241 -18.28 -18.42 3.32
CA PHE A 241 -17.24 -19.40 3.02
C PHE A 241 -16.66 -19.22 1.62
N VAL A 242 -17.51 -19.13 0.59
CA VAL A 242 -17.07 -18.95 -0.80
C VAL A 242 -16.33 -17.62 -0.99
N ARG A 243 -16.78 -16.54 -0.35
CA ARG A 243 -16.08 -15.24 -0.41
C ARG A 243 -14.69 -15.32 0.20
N SER A 244 -14.55 -15.93 1.37
CA SER A 244 -13.25 -16.10 2.04
C SER A 244 -12.31 -16.97 1.23
N LEU A 245 -12.84 -18.04 0.61
CA LEU A 245 -12.09 -18.93 -0.28
C LEU A 245 -11.58 -18.18 -1.52
N ASN A 246 -12.44 -17.41 -2.19
CA ASN A 246 -12.07 -16.59 -3.34
C ASN A 246 -11.05 -15.50 -2.97
N ARG A 247 -11.18 -14.88 -1.79
CA ARG A 247 -10.21 -13.89 -1.30
C ARG A 247 -8.83 -14.51 -1.14
N LEU A 248 -8.74 -15.70 -0.51
CA LEU A 248 -7.47 -16.43 -0.39
C LEU A 248 -6.88 -16.81 -1.75
N ALA A 249 -7.72 -17.27 -2.69
CA ALA A 249 -7.30 -17.60 -4.06
C ALA A 249 -6.67 -16.39 -4.76
N THR A 250 -7.33 -15.23 -4.69
CA THR A 250 -6.82 -13.98 -5.26
C THR A 250 -5.52 -13.54 -4.61
N LEU A 251 -5.44 -13.54 -3.27
CA LEU A 251 -4.25 -13.09 -2.54
C LEU A 251 -3.03 -13.98 -2.80
N THR A 252 -3.24 -15.28 -3.04
CA THR A 252 -2.16 -16.24 -3.28
C THR A 252 -1.91 -16.52 -4.75
N ALA A 253 -2.61 -15.82 -5.65
CA ALA A 253 -2.57 -16.03 -7.10
C ALA A 253 -2.81 -17.50 -7.51
N GLN A 254 -3.74 -18.19 -6.82
CA GLN A 254 -4.10 -19.59 -7.07
C GLN A 254 -5.54 -19.72 -7.55
N SER A 255 -5.85 -20.89 -8.15
CA SER A 255 -7.25 -21.22 -8.42
C SER A 255 -8.00 -21.54 -7.11
N THR A 256 -9.28 -21.17 -7.06
CA THR A 256 -10.16 -21.49 -5.93
C THR A 256 -10.18 -22.97 -5.62
N ALA A 257 -10.19 -23.83 -6.63
CA ALA A 257 -10.16 -25.29 -6.47
C ALA A 257 -8.86 -25.79 -5.82
N ALA A 258 -7.72 -25.15 -6.08
CA ALA A 258 -6.45 -25.52 -5.44
C ALA A 258 -6.45 -25.18 -3.95
N ILE A 259 -6.95 -23.98 -3.60
CA ILE A 259 -7.10 -23.54 -2.20
C ILE A 259 -8.12 -24.41 -1.47
N GLU A 260 -9.26 -24.71 -2.09
CA GLU A 260 -10.29 -25.57 -1.51
C GLU A 260 -9.73 -26.97 -1.19
N LYS A 261 -9.01 -27.59 -2.13
CA LYS A 261 -8.37 -28.91 -1.92
C LYS A 261 -7.39 -28.90 -0.75
N ASP A 262 -6.60 -27.83 -0.59
CA ASP A 262 -5.62 -27.70 0.50
C ASP A 262 -6.30 -27.46 1.87
N LEU A 263 -7.45 -26.75 1.87
CA LEU A 263 -8.15 -26.33 3.08
C LEU A 263 -9.45 -27.12 3.36
N ILE A 264 -9.82 -28.11 2.54
CA ILE A 264 -11.09 -28.87 2.67
C ILE A 264 -11.24 -29.55 4.03
N LYS A 265 -10.14 -30.01 4.62
CA LYS A 265 -10.16 -30.52 5.99
C LYS A 265 -10.34 -29.35 6.94
N GLY A 266 -11.52 -29.29 7.58
CA GLY A 266 -11.80 -28.36 8.65
C GLY A 266 -10.71 -28.41 9.72
N ALA A 267 -10.42 -27.27 10.30
CA ALA A 267 -9.56 -27.12 11.46
C ALA A 267 -10.20 -26.08 12.38
N PRO A 268 -9.97 -26.14 13.68
CA PRO A 268 -10.48 -25.12 14.59
C PRO A 268 -9.94 -23.73 14.20
N GLN A 269 -10.70 -22.72 14.54
CA GLN A 269 -10.30 -21.34 14.31
C GLN A 269 -8.96 -21.06 15.01
N PRO A 270 -7.96 -20.49 14.30
CA PRO A 270 -6.67 -20.24 14.91
C PRO A 270 -6.75 -19.07 15.91
N TRP A 271 -6.21 -19.28 17.11
CA TRP A 271 -6.09 -18.26 18.14
C TRP A 271 -4.63 -17.91 18.36
N PRO A 272 -4.25 -16.60 18.37
CA PRO A 272 -2.91 -16.22 18.73
C PRO A 272 -2.69 -16.55 20.21
N ARG A 273 -1.75 -17.44 20.48
CA ARG A 273 -1.36 -17.70 21.88
C ARG A 273 -0.46 -16.57 22.32
N ALA A 274 -0.92 -15.78 23.28
CA ALA A 274 -0.07 -14.80 23.95
C ALA A 274 1.22 -15.51 24.41
N ARG A 275 2.38 -14.96 24.07
CA ARG A 275 3.61 -15.38 24.73
C ARG A 275 3.46 -14.98 26.18
N VAL A 276 3.22 -15.97 27.04
CA VAL A 276 3.45 -15.83 28.47
C VAL A 276 4.99 -15.74 28.60
N ASN A 277 5.48 -14.52 28.74
CA ASN A 277 6.87 -14.28 29.14
C ASN A 277 6.92 -14.21 30.66
#